data_b842d3354089d36d32aca1cbc5535a30
#
_entry.id   b842d3354089d36d32aca1cbc5535a30
#
_cell.length_a   1.000
_cell.length_b   1.000
_cell.length_c   1.000
_cell.angle_alpha   90.00
_cell.angle_beta   90.00
_cell.angle_gamma   90.00
#
_symmetry.space_group_name_H-M   'P 1'
#
loop_
_entity.id
_entity.type
_entity.pdbx_description
1 polymer ?
#
loop_
_entity_poly.entity_id
_entity_poly.type
_entity_poly.pdbx_seq_one_letter_code
_entity_poly.pdbx_strand_id
1 'polypeptide(L)'
;HFETLAAAAHSRLVTAGNTEDDLASLSTCDLVIEAIIERIDAKQALFTKLEAILPPHAIVASNTSGLRIKEMMEGRTEAFKKNFLVMHFFNPVRYMKLLELVRGPETSDETANAVETFGRDILGKGIVWGKDTPNFVGNRIGVHGMMATIGAMLEMGLSPEDVDNITGKPMAHPG
;
A
#
# COMPACT_ATOMS: atom_id res chain seq x y z
N HIS A 1 -4.10 -3.18 20.85
CA HIS A 1 -2.78 -2.62 21.16
C HIS A 1 -2.67 -1.16 20.73
N PHE A 2 -3.32 -0.26 21.50
CA PHE A 2 -3.20 1.19 21.31
C PHE A 2 -2.01 1.81 22.08
N GLU A 3 -1.12 1.00 22.62
CA GLU A 3 0.09 1.47 23.33
C GLU A 3 1.11 2.20 22.43
N THR A 4 0.78 2.39 21.16
CA THR A 4 1.69 2.98 20.19
C THR A 4 1.33 4.40 19.75
N LEU A 5 0.27 4.98 20.24
CA LEU A 5 0.06 6.42 20.15
C LEU A 5 0.97 7.08 21.17
N ALA A 6 1.98 7.78 20.71
CA ALA A 6 3.08 8.32 21.51
C ALA A 6 2.66 9.29 22.64
N ALA A 7 1.40 9.65 22.72
CA ALA A 7 0.73 10.26 23.87
C ALA A 7 -0.79 10.09 23.74
N ALA A 8 -1.50 9.86 24.84
CA ALA A 8 -2.97 9.89 24.87
C ALA A 8 -3.57 11.20 24.29
N ALA A 9 -2.80 12.28 24.30
CA ALA A 9 -3.16 13.54 23.68
C ALA A 9 -3.36 13.45 22.14
N HIS A 10 -2.70 12.53 21.45
CA HIS A 10 -2.82 12.37 19.99
C HIS A 10 -4.02 11.53 19.58
N SER A 11 -4.58 10.70 20.48
CA SER A 11 -5.76 9.89 20.17
C SER A 11 -6.99 10.74 19.81
N ARG A 12 -7.09 11.95 20.35
CA ARG A 12 -8.16 12.90 20.03
C ARG A 12 -8.10 13.48 18.60
N LEU A 13 -6.95 13.29 17.91
CA LEU A 13 -6.79 13.68 16.50
C LEU A 13 -7.30 12.60 15.55
N VAL A 14 -7.71 11.44 16.07
CA VAL A 14 -8.21 10.32 15.29
C VAL A 14 -9.71 10.19 15.52
N THR A 15 -10.49 10.27 14.46
CA THR A 15 -11.92 10.00 14.47
C THR A 15 -12.17 8.65 13.80
N ALA A 16 -12.79 7.71 14.52
CA ALA A 16 -13.20 6.44 13.93
C ALA A 16 -14.52 6.60 13.19
N GLY A 17 -14.65 5.93 12.05
CA GLY A 17 -15.84 5.90 11.24
C GLY A 17 -15.94 4.61 10.43
N ASN A 18 -17.01 4.45 9.67
CA ASN A 18 -17.23 3.34 8.76
C ASN A 18 -17.55 3.84 7.34
N THR A 19 -17.42 2.95 6.36
CA THR A 19 -17.62 3.31 4.94
C THR A 19 -19.09 3.33 4.51
N GLU A 20 -20.02 2.98 5.39
CA GLU A 20 -21.47 3.00 5.10
C GLU A 20 -22.07 4.33 5.51
N ASP A 21 -21.86 4.75 6.76
CA ASP A 21 -22.52 5.91 7.36
C ASP A 21 -21.65 7.19 7.32
N ASP A 22 -20.31 7.02 7.43
CA ASP A 22 -19.39 8.14 7.68
C ASP A 22 -18.55 8.54 6.46
N LEU A 23 -18.79 7.91 5.30
CA LEU A 23 -17.95 8.15 4.11
C LEU A 23 -17.94 9.63 3.70
N ALA A 24 -19.04 10.36 3.90
CA ALA A 24 -19.14 11.78 3.60
C ALA A 24 -18.15 12.66 4.40
N SER A 25 -17.66 12.19 5.54
CA SER A 25 -16.66 12.91 6.34
C SER A 25 -15.32 13.08 5.61
N LEU A 26 -15.05 12.24 4.61
CA LEU A 26 -13.85 12.33 3.77
C LEU A 26 -13.88 13.52 2.79
N SER A 27 -15.01 14.21 2.63
CA SER A 27 -15.15 15.37 1.72
C SER A 27 -14.22 16.54 2.04
N THR A 28 -13.60 16.55 3.19
CA THR A 28 -12.61 17.58 3.60
C THR A 28 -11.17 17.06 3.68
N CYS A 29 -10.94 15.82 3.25
CA CYS A 29 -9.61 15.23 3.29
C CYS A 29 -8.80 15.61 2.05
N ASP A 30 -7.50 15.91 2.26
CA ASP A 30 -6.53 16.15 1.19
C ASP A 30 -5.93 14.84 0.67
N LEU A 31 -5.86 13.81 1.51
CA LEU A 31 -5.33 12.48 1.17
C LEU A 31 -6.20 11.39 1.78
N VAL A 32 -6.61 10.46 0.95
CA VAL A 32 -7.32 9.24 1.35
C VAL A 32 -6.47 8.03 1.00
N ILE A 33 -6.15 7.20 2.00
CA ILE A 33 -5.42 5.94 1.80
C ILE A 33 -6.40 4.79 1.94
N GLU A 34 -6.68 4.11 0.83
CA GLU A 34 -7.55 2.95 0.78
C GLU A 34 -6.77 1.68 1.15
N ALA A 35 -7.31 0.89 2.06
CA ALA A 35 -6.73 -0.38 2.50
C ALA A 35 -7.84 -1.42 2.79
N ILE A 36 -8.88 -1.46 1.97
CA ILE A 36 -9.97 -2.45 2.08
C ILE A 36 -9.52 -3.81 1.50
N ILE A 37 -10.45 -4.77 1.49
CA ILE A 37 -10.19 -6.11 0.94
C ILE A 37 -9.62 -6.05 -0.48
N GLU A 38 -8.66 -6.95 -0.78
CA GLU A 38 -7.93 -7.01 -2.05
C GLU A 38 -8.78 -7.63 -3.18
N ARG A 39 -9.86 -6.94 -3.50
CA ARG A 39 -10.81 -7.31 -4.56
C ARG A 39 -11.09 -6.11 -5.45
N ILE A 40 -10.96 -6.30 -6.75
CA ILE A 40 -11.09 -5.24 -7.74
C ILE A 40 -12.49 -4.59 -7.74
N ASP A 41 -13.54 -5.42 -7.66
CA ASP A 41 -14.93 -4.95 -7.63
C ASP A 41 -15.24 -4.10 -6.39
N ALA A 42 -14.74 -4.51 -5.22
CA ALA A 42 -14.91 -3.76 -3.98
C ALA A 42 -14.19 -2.41 -4.03
N LYS A 43 -12.95 -2.39 -4.55
CA LYS A 43 -12.17 -1.16 -4.70
C LYS A 43 -12.80 -0.21 -5.72
N GLN A 44 -13.21 -0.70 -6.89
CA GLN A 44 -13.91 0.12 -7.90
C GLN A 44 -15.22 0.73 -7.35
N ALA A 45 -16.00 -0.05 -6.59
CA ALA A 45 -17.21 0.45 -5.94
C ALA A 45 -16.90 1.57 -4.93
N LEU A 46 -15.84 1.41 -4.13
CA LEU A 46 -15.41 2.44 -3.20
C LEU A 46 -14.92 3.69 -3.95
N PHE A 47 -14.08 3.55 -4.98
CA PHE A 47 -13.56 4.68 -5.75
C PHE A 47 -14.67 5.46 -6.46
N THR A 48 -15.75 4.78 -6.89
CA THR A 48 -16.94 5.44 -7.41
C THR A 48 -17.59 6.37 -6.38
N LYS A 49 -17.68 5.91 -5.14
CA LYS A 49 -18.23 6.73 -4.03
C LYS A 49 -17.29 7.88 -3.66
N LEU A 50 -15.98 7.61 -3.60
CA LEU A 50 -14.99 8.64 -3.27
C LEU A 50 -14.93 9.74 -4.32
N GLU A 51 -14.97 9.38 -5.61
CA GLU A 51 -14.98 10.35 -6.71
C GLU A 51 -16.15 11.33 -6.63
N ALA A 52 -17.31 10.88 -6.12
CA ALA A 52 -18.50 11.71 -6.00
C ALA A 52 -18.45 12.71 -4.82
N ILE A 53 -17.62 12.47 -3.81
CA ILE A 53 -17.62 13.26 -2.57
C ILE A 53 -16.32 14.02 -2.31
N LEU A 54 -15.20 13.58 -2.87
CA LEU A 54 -13.91 14.20 -2.60
C LEU A 54 -13.75 15.53 -3.35
N PRO A 55 -13.04 16.49 -2.76
CA PRO A 55 -12.72 17.73 -3.45
C PRO A 55 -11.73 17.45 -4.61
N PRO A 56 -11.73 18.29 -5.66
CA PRO A 56 -10.93 18.08 -6.87
C PRO A 56 -9.42 17.98 -6.65
N HIS A 57 -8.91 18.48 -5.54
CA HIS A 57 -7.49 18.44 -5.19
C HIS A 57 -7.10 17.22 -4.35
N ALA A 58 -8.08 16.48 -3.82
CA ALA A 58 -7.81 15.34 -2.96
C ALA A 58 -7.07 14.24 -3.71
N ILE A 59 -6.04 13.71 -3.07
CA ILE A 59 -5.28 12.57 -3.57
C ILE A 59 -5.89 11.29 -3.01
N VAL A 60 -6.07 10.30 -3.86
CA VAL A 60 -6.47 8.94 -3.45
C VAL A 60 -5.32 7.98 -3.68
N ALA A 61 -4.89 7.30 -2.65
CA ALA A 61 -3.86 6.28 -2.71
C ALA A 61 -4.44 4.91 -2.33
N SER A 62 -4.09 3.86 -3.07
CA SER A 62 -4.44 2.49 -2.68
C SER A 62 -3.23 1.80 -2.04
N ASN A 63 -3.46 1.11 -0.93
CA ASN A 63 -2.46 0.23 -0.30
C ASN A 63 -2.55 -1.21 -0.86
N THR A 64 -2.98 -1.37 -2.10
CA THR A 64 -3.01 -2.68 -2.77
C THR A 64 -1.60 -3.28 -2.82
N SER A 65 -1.51 -4.60 -2.72
CA SER A 65 -0.24 -5.32 -2.81
C SER A 65 0.09 -5.79 -4.24
N GLY A 66 -0.84 -5.67 -5.19
CA GLY A 66 -0.57 -6.19 -6.53
C GLY A 66 -1.66 -5.99 -7.59
N LEU A 67 -2.79 -5.39 -7.25
CA LEU A 67 -3.79 -5.04 -8.25
C LEU A 67 -3.28 -3.89 -9.13
N ARG A 68 -3.53 -3.98 -10.43
CA ARG A 68 -3.08 -2.97 -11.40
C ARG A 68 -3.90 -1.69 -11.28
N ILE A 69 -3.22 -0.56 -11.33
CA ILE A 69 -3.86 0.76 -11.30
C ILE A 69 -4.84 0.90 -12.47
N LYS A 70 -4.45 0.45 -13.66
CA LYS A 70 -5.32 0.49 -14.84
C LYS A 70 -6.69 -0.17 -14.60
N GLU A 71 -6.71 -1.32 -13.93
CA GLU A 71 -7.96 -2.05 -13.63
C GLU A 71 -8.77 -1.34 -12.54
N MET A 72 -8.10 -0.83 -11.49
CA MET A 72 -8.76 -0.09 -10.41
C MET A 72 -9.39 1.22 -10.91
N MET A 73 -8.78 1.86 -11.92
CA MET A 73 -9.19 3.16 -12.47
C MET A 73 -10.16 3.04 -13.64
N GLU A 74 -10.61 1.84 -13.99
CA GLU A 74 -11.59 1.67 -15.04
C GLU A 74 -12.89 2.42 -14.72
N GLY A 75 -13.40 3.20 -15.69
CA GLY A 75 -14.61 4.00 -15.54
C GLY A 75 -14.44 5.27 -14.68
N ARG A 76 -13.24 5.59 -14.18
CA ARG A 76 -12.99 6.85 -13.44
C ARG A 76 -12.71 8.01 -14.38
N THR A 77 -13.01 9.23 -13.94
CA THR A 77 -12.71 10.44 -14.70
C THR A 77 -11.20 10.69 -14.79
N GLU A 78 -10.79 11.46 -15.79
CA GLU A 78 -9.39 11.86 -15.92
C GLU A 78 -8.90 12.69 -14.73
N ALA A 79 -9.78 13.49 -14.12
CA ALA A 79 -9.46 14.25 -12.92
C ALA A 79 -9.14 13.34 -11.74
N PHE A 80 -9.93 12.29 -11.52
CA PHE A 80 -9.69 11.32 -10.46
C PHE A 80 -8.40 10.53 -10.69
N LYS A 81 -8.17 10.07 -11.92
CA LYS A 81 -6.96 9.32 -12.29
C LYS A 81 -5.67 10.12 -12.10
N LYS A 82 -5.70 11.44 -12.39
CA LYS A 82 -4.55 12.33 -12.16
C LYS A 82 -4.12 12.39 -10.70
N ASN A 83 -5.07 12.26 -9.79
CA ASN A 83 -4.87 12.33 -8.35
C ASN A 83 -4.82 10.95 -7.69
N PHE A 84 -4.61 9.88 -8.47
CA PHE A 84 -4.56 8.51 -7.98
C PHE A 84 -3.16 7.90 -8.15
N LEU A 85 -2.71 7.15 -7.12
CA LEU A 85 -1.52 6.31 -7.19
C LEU A 85 -1.60 5.16 -6.16
N VAL A 86 -0.60 4.29 -6.15
CA VAL A 86 -0.43 3.29 -5.08
C VAL A 86 0.59 3.78 -4.06
N MET A 87 0.24 3.63 -2.78
CA MET A 87 1.12 3.75 -1.61
C MET A 87 1.16 2.40 -0.91
N HIS A 88 2.08 1.53 -1.30
CA HIS A 88 2.17 0.18 -0.75
C HIS A 88 3.09 0.15 0.47
N PHE A 89 2.48 0.00 1.65
CA PHE A 89 3.15 -0.13 2.92
C PHE A 89 3.43 -1.61 3.24
N PHE A 90 4.50 -1.85 3.99
CA PHE A 90 4.84 -3.18 4.49
C PHE A 90 4.53 -3.31 5.98
N ASN A 91 3.95 -4.44 6.37
CA ASN A 91 3.64 -4.72 7.77
C ASN A 91 4.86 -5.23 8.54
N PRO A 92 5.05 -4.82 9.79
CA PRO A 92 4.28 -3.82 10.54
C PRO A 92 4.61 -2.39 10.09
N VAL A 93 3.58 -1.63 9.67
CA VAL A 93 3.76 -0.30 9.03
C VAL A 93 4.62 0.65 9.86
N ARG A 94 4.53 0.60 11.20
CA ARG A 94 5.30 1.46 12.09
C ARG A 94 6.81 1.23 11.99
N TYR A 95 7.24 -0.03 11.80
CA TYR A 95 8.65 -0.42 11.85
C TYR A 95 9.29 -0.53 10.48
N MET A 96 8.52 -0.96 9.50
CA MET A 96 9.00 -1.13 8.13
C MET A 96 9.27 0.22 7.49
N LYS A 97 10.51 0.43 7.06
CA LYS A 97 10.93 1.69 6.45
C LYS A 97 10.50 1.83 4.99
N LEU A 98 10.34 0.73 4.28
CA LEU A 98 10.01 0.72 2.85
C LEU A 98 8.58 1.21 2.63
N LEU A 99 8.43 2.14 1.69
CA LEU A 99 7.18 2.53 1.06
C LEU A 99 7.35 2.51 -0.45
N GLU A 100 6.62 1.64 -1.13
CA GLU A 100 6.59 1.63 -2.58
C GLU A 100 5.53 2.60 -3.08
N LEU A 101 5.93 3.46 -4.00
CA LEU A 101 5.02 4.33 -4.74
C LEU A 101 4.91 3.84 -6.17
N VAL A 102 3.70 3.72 -6.69
CA VAL A 102 3.47 3.27 -8.07
C VAL A 102 2.52 4.24 -8.75
N ARG A 103 2.94 4.77 -9.88
CA ARG A 103 2.13 5.67 -10.71
C ARG A 103 1.28 4.90 -11.70
N GLY A 104 0.04 5.34 -11.89
CA GLY A 104 -0.74 5.01 -13.07
C GLY A 104 -0.29 5.83 -14.29
N PRO A 105 -0.77 5.48 -15.47
CA PRO A 105 -0.44 6.22 -16.70
C PRO A 105 -0.83 7.69 -16.66
N GLU A 106 -1.92 8.01 -15.96
CA GLU A 106 -2.50 9.34 -15.86
C GLU A 106 -2.09 10.10 -14.58
N THR A 107 -1.41 9.46 -13.62
CA THR A 107 -0.98 10.10 -12.37
C THR A 107 -0.12 11.32 -12.65
N SER A 108 -0.51 12.48 -12.12
CA SER A 108 0.22 13.73 -12.34
C SER A 108 1.54 13.78 -11.58
N ASP A 109 2.49 14.56 -12.08
CA ASP A 109 3.76 14.81 -11.36
C ASP A 109 3.53 15.53 -10.03
N GLU A 110 2.54 16.41 -9.96
CA GLU A 110 2.16 17.12 -8.75
C GLU A 110 1.72 16.15 -7.66
N THR A 111 0.80 15.22 -8.00
CA THR A 111 0.34 14.17 -7.08
C THR A 111 1.49 13.29 -6.60
N ALA A 112 2.33 12.85 -7.53
CA ALA A 112 3.46 12.00 -7.20
C ALA A 112 4.46 12.68 -6.26
N ASN A 113 4.82 13.94 -6.54
CA ASN A 113 5.74 14.70 -5.71
C ASN A 113 5.17 15.01 -4.32
N ALA A 114 3.87 15.33 -4.24
CA ALA A 114 3.20 15.55 -2.96
C ALA A 114 3.23 14.30 -2.07
N VAL A 115 2.91 13.14 -2.64
CA VAL A 115 2.91 11.87 -1.90
C VAL A 115 4.33 11.40 -1.55
N GLU A 116 5.30 11.59 -2.44
CA GLU A 116 6.70 11.30 -2.13
C GLU A 116 7.20 12.14 -0.95
N THR A 117 6.94 13.43 -0.98
CA THR A 117 7.30 14.35 0.10
C THR A 117 6.63 13.95 1.41
N PHE A 118 5.32 13.66 1.39
CA PHE A 118 4.59 13.17 2.55
C PHE A 118 5.19 11.87 3.09
N GLY A 119 5.45 10.90 2.23
CA GLY A 119 6.02 9.60 2.62
C GLY A 119 7.42 9.73 3.24
N ARG A 120 8.28 10.53 2.61
CA ARG A 120 9.67 10.71 3.05
C ARG A 120 9.78 11.63 4.27
N ASP A 121 9.18 12.81 4.21
CA ASP A 121 9.48 13.88 5.16
C ASP A 121 8.55 13.86 6.38
N ILE A 122 7.30 13.39 6.21
CA ILE A 122 6.32 13.32 7.30
C ILE A 122 6.28 11.92 7.91
N LEU A 123 6.23 10.86 7.08
CA LEU A 123 6.16 9.48 7.58
C LEU A 123 7.53 8.86 7.85
N GLY A 124 8.63 9.47 7.42
CA GLY A 124 9.99 8.98 7.61
C GLY A 124 10.27 7.66 6.88
N LYS A 125 9.63 7.44 5.73
CA LYS A 125 9.79 6.24 4.91
C LYS A 125 10.93 6.37 3.91
N GLY A 126 11.55 5.23 3.57
CA GLY A 126 12.39 5.09 2.40
C GLY A 126 11.53 4.82 1.18
N ILE A 127 11.54 5.74 0.22
CA ILE A 127 10.67 5.68 -0.95
C ILE A 127 11.35 4.88 -2.07
N VAL A 128 10.60 3.96 -2.65
CA VAL A 128 10.96 3.23 -3.88
C VAL A 128 9.85 3.38 -4.90
N TRP A 129 10.18 3.91 -6.08
CA TRP A 129 9.26 3.98 -7.20
C TRP A 129 9.19 2.65 -7.94
N GLY A 130 8.01 2.04 -7.93
CA GLY A 130 7.70 0.82 -8.68
C GLY A 130 6.99 1.11 -10.00
N LYS A 131 6.97 0.10 -10.87
CA LYS A 131 6.12 0.09 -12.07
C LYS A 131 4.77 -0.55 -11.73
N ASP A 132 3.71 -0.18 -12.46
CA ASP A 132 2.38 -0.81 -12.37
C ASP A 132 2.41 -2.23 -12.94
N THR A 133 3.08 -3.12 -12.21
CA THR A 133 3.23 -4.55 -12.50
C THR A 133 2.81 -5.37 -11.29
N PRO A 134 2.30 -6.60 -11.47
CA PRO A 134 1.90 -7.45 -10.35
C PRO A 134 3.00 -7.57 -9.29
N ASN A 135 2.63 -7.42 -8.02
CA ASN A 135 3.52 -7.52 -6.85
C ASN A 135 4.63 -6.44 -6.77
N PHE A 136 4.57 -5.40 -7.59
CA PHE A 136 5.49 -4.25 -7.61
C PHE A 136 6.98 -4.65 -7.51
N VAL A 137 7.74 -4.15 -6.53
CA VAL A 137 9.18 -4.42 -6.37
C VAL A 137 9.44 -5.40 -5.22
N GLY A 138 9.04 -5.05 -3.99
CA GLY A 138 9.39 -5.81 -2.79
C GLY A 138 8.80 -7.21 -2.77
N ASN A 139 7.51 -7.35 -3.06
CA ASN A 139 6.86 -8.64 -3.14
C ASN A 139 7.44 -9.51 -4.27
N ARG A 140 7.81 -8.93 -5.40
CA ARG A 140 8.45 -9.68 -6.50
C ARG A 140 9.80 -10.25 -6.10
N ILE A 141 10.61 -9.44 -5.39
CA ILE A 141 11.90 -9.90 -4.87
C ILE A 141 11.69 -11.01 -3.83
N GLY A 142 10.75 -10.81 -2.90
CA GLY A 142 10.43 -11.79 -1.86
C GLY A 142 9.94 -13.11 -2.44
N VAL A 143 9.00 -13.06 -3.38
CA VAL A 143 8.47 -14.28 -4.06
C VAL A 143 9.56 -14.97 -4.85
N HIS A 144 10.44 -14.22 -5.56
CA HIS A 144 11.56 -14.82 -6.27
C HIS A 144 12.52 -15.54 -5.32
N GLY A 145 12.88 -14.90 -4.21
CA GLY A 145 13.73 -15.53 -3.18
C GLY A 145 13.09 -16.80 -2.60
N MET A 146 11.80 -16.74 -2.26
CA MET A 146 11.05 -17.91 -1.78
C MET A 146 11.07 -19.06 -2.80
N MET A 147 10.77 -18.77 -4.06
CA MET A 147 10.73 -19.81 -5.11
C MET A 147 12.12 -20.40 -5.37
N ALA A 148 13.19 -19.59 -5.32
CA ALA A 148 14.57 -20.07 -5.43
C ALA A 148 14.93 -20.99 -4.25
N THR A 149 14.53 -20.64 -3.03
CA THR A 149 14.73 -21.46 -1.83
C THR A 149 13.98 -22.79 -1.93
N ILE A 150 12.72 -22.77 -2.37
CA ILE A 150 11.92 -24.00 -2.58
C ILE A 150 12.59 -24.87 -3.66
N GLY A 151 13.05 -24.28 -4.76
CA GLY A 151 13.79 -25.01 -5.80
C GLY A 151 15.02 -25.72 -5.25
N ALA A 152 15.87 -25.01 -4.53
CA ALA A 152 17.06 -25.58 -3.90
C ALA A 152 16.70 -26.67 -2.87
N MET A 153 15.66 -26.46 -2.06
CA MET A 153 15.14 -27.46 -1.11
C MET A 153 14.82 -28.79 -1.83
N LEU A 154 14.08 -28.72 -2.94
CA LEU A 154 13.69 -29.91 -3.70
C LEU A 154 14.91 -30.59 -4.37
N GLU A 155 15.83 -29.83 -4.95
CA GLU A 155 17.03 -30.36 -5.58
C GLU A 155 17.97 -31.05 -4.58
N MET A 156 18.06 -30.51 -3.35
CA MET A 156 18.94 -31.06 -2.30
C MET A 156 18.25 -32.12 -1.44
N GLY A 157 16.95 -32.38 -1.62
CA GLY A 157 16.18 -33.34 -0.84
C GLY A 157 16.03 -32.94 0.65
N LEU A 158 16.04 -31.65 0.93
CA LEU A 158 15.85 -31.11 2.28
C LEU A 158 14.39 -31.04 2.67
N SER A 159 14.10 -31.16 3.96
CA SER A 159 12.75 -30.89 4.50
C SER A 159 12.53 -29.37 4.68
N PRO A 160 11.28 -28.91 4.79
CA PRO A 160 10.99 -27.52 5.16
C PRO A 160 11.65 -27.10 6.47
N GLU A 161 11.71 -28.01 7.46
CA GLU A 161 12.33 -27.78 8.76
C GLU A 161 13.86 -27.57 8.63
N ASP A 162 14.50 -28.31 7.74
CA ASP A 162 15.94 -28.13 7.46
C ASP A 162 16.19 -26.74 6.86
N VAL A 163 15.36 -26.34 5.91
CA VAL A 163 15.43 -25.01 5.27
C VAL A 163 15.21 -23.89 6.29
N ASP A 164 14.21 -23.99 7.16
CA ASP A 164 13.95 -23.01 8.21
C ASP A 164 15.11 -22.90 9.21
N ASN A 165 15.74 -24.03 9.53
CA ASN A 165 16.94 -24.04 10.39
C ASN A 165 18.14 -23.35 9.76
N ILE A 166 18.26 -23.41 8.42
CA ILE A 166 19.35 -22.79 7.68
C ILE A 166 19.07 -21.32 7.38
N THR A 167 17.90 -21.03 6.83
CA THR A 167 17.57 -19.71 6.26
C THR A 167 16.71 -18.83 7.17
N GLY A 168 16.11 -19.40 8.22
CA GLY A 168 15.25 -18.69 9.17
C GLY A 168 16.03 -17.73 10.09
N LYS A 169 15.98 -18.00 11.39
CA LYS A 169 16.65 -17.15 12.40
C LYS A 169 18.13 -16.87 12.14
N PRO A 170 18.95 -17.85 11.66
CA PRO A 170 20.36 -17.57 11.37
C PRO A 170 20.58 -16.49 10.31
N MET A 171 19.65 -16.35 9.36
CA MET A 171 19.69 -15.33 8.31
C MET A 171 18.76 -14.13 8.60
N ALA A 172 18.25 -14.00 9.82
CA ALA A 172 17.33 -12.96 10.25
C ALA A 172 16.00 -12.95 9.46
N HIS A 173 15.59 -14.09 8.91
CA HIS A 173 14.26 -14.26 8.34
C HIS A 173 13.27 -14.74 9.42
N PRO A 174 12.00 -14.32 9.37
CA PRO A 174 10.95 -14.99 10.13
C PRO A 174 10.81 -16.39 9.54
N GLY A 175 10.88 -17.41 10.37
CA GLY A 175 10.63 -18.79 9.94
C GLY A 175 9.19 -18.98 9.48
#